data_7b403ff1dbbf98767a2f59eb583e84c1
#
_entry.id   7b403ff1dbbf98767a2f59eb583e84c1
#
_cell.length_a   1.000
_cell.length_b   1.000
_cell.length_c   1.000
_cell.angle_alpha   90.00
_cell.angle_beta   90.00
_cell.angle_gamma   90.00
#
_symmetry.space_group_name_H-M   'P 1'
#
loop_
_entity.id
_entity.type
_entity.pdbx_description
1 polymer ?
#
loop_
_entity_poly.entity_id
_entity_poly.type
_entity_poly.pdbx_seq_one_letter_code
_entity_poly.pdbx_strand_id
1 'polypeptide(L)'
;LFLLTSCTQQDAPQNQPKELLYVWLHDVGFEDPNFLAVINADSESENYGELVDTVPVFDTVGMAHHTPIFLPSSGLIYANDFHNSHTYIYETNNPLKPKLSKSFGKIKEYSFPHSYSELPNGNIISTFQTKGGINTVGGLVEFSPDGRYLRSSDAEIEGESIFLRPYGIVLVPKLNRIITTNYDMHETDNSFHIQIWDMKTLEQLHTIKLPKNEDMIIDQNPFEGRLLSDGETILFQTFSCGLYMLNSLDQNMPKISYVHHFAEGPFCSLPVRLGNYWIQTVASDMGGCNGGV
;
A
#
# COMPACT_ATOMS: atom_id res chain seq x y z
N LEU A 1 -66.60 6.41 14.19
CA LEU A 1 -65.55 6.08 13.23
C LEU A 1 -64.24 6.15 13.97
N PHE A 2 -63.69 5.00 14.43
CA PHE A 2 -62.39 4.92 15.06
C PHE A 2 -61.34 4.67 13.97
N LEU A 3 -60.43 5.63 13.76
CA LEU A 3 -59.22 5.46 12.98
C LEU A 3 -58.17 4.78 13.86
N LEU A 4 -57.93 3.50 13.63
CA LEU A 4 -56.73 2.81 14.13
C LEU A 4 -55.55 3.23 13.28
N THR A 5 -54.72 4.16 13.78
CA THR A 5 -53.37 4.37 13.26
C THR A 5 -52.47 3.23 13.72
N SER A 6 -52.19 2.30 12.83
CA SER A 6 -51.12 1.31 13.02
C SER A 6 -49.78 2.06 12.99
N CYS A 7 -49.17 2.25 14.15
CA CYS A 7 -47.74 2.52 14.22
C CYS A 7 -47.00 1.28 13.76
N THR A 8 -46.50 1.30 12.54
CA THR A 8 -45.40 0.38 12.17
C THR A 8 -44.21 0.77 13.02
N GLN A 9 -43.93 -0.03 14.03
CA GLN A 9 -42.65 -0.03 14.67
C GLN A 9 -41.59 -0.21 13.55
N GLN A 10 -40.85 0.83 13.22
CA GLN A 10 -39.61 0.65 12.50
C GLN A 10 -38.73 -0.19 13.40
N ASP A 11 -38.42 -1.40 12.95
CA ASP A 11 -37.43 -2.25 13.60
C ASP A 11 -36.17 -1.40 13.79
N ALA A 12 -35.70 -1.36 15.02
CA ALA A 12 -34.39 -0.75 15.31
C ALA A 12 -33.35 -1.39 14.35
N PRO A 13 -32.43 -0.63 13.79
CA PRO A 13 -31.47 -1.19 12.86
C PRO A 13 -30.77 -2.36 13.56
N GLN A 14 -30.91 -3.56 12.97
CA GLN A 14 -30.16 -4.74 13.38
C GLN A 14 -28.72 -4.33 13.55
N ASN A 15 -28.10 -4.72 14.64
CA ASN A 15 -26.75 -4.46 15.11
C ASN A 15 -25.74 -4.43 13.93
N GLN A 16 -25.56 -3.25 13.32
CA GLN A 16 -24.55 -3.10 12.28
C GLN A 16 -23.18 -3.21 12.93
N PRO A 17 -22.24 -3.92 12.32
CA PRO A 17 -20.88 -4.02 12.85
C PRO A 17 -20.27 -2.63 13.00
N LYS A 18 -19.61 -2.39 14.13
CA LYS A 18 -18.92 -1.13 14.44
C LYS A 18 -17.59 -0.98 13.68
N GLU A 19 -17.01 -2.12 13.30
CA GLU A 19 -15.73 -2.21 12.61
C GLU A 19 -15.86 -3.10 11.38
N LEU A 20 -15.26 -2.65 10.28
CA LEU A 20 -15.22 -3.37 9.01
C LEU A 20 -13.80 -3.50 8.51
N LEU A 21 -13.50 -4.63 7.88
CA LEU A 21 -12.27 -4.87 7.14
C LEU A 21 -12.59 -4.96 5.65
N TYR A 22 -11.92 -4.15 4.85
CA TYR A 22 -11.96 -4.25 3.40
C TYR A 22 -10.75 -5.04 2.91
N VAL A 23 -10.99 -6.06 2.11
CA VAL A 23 -9.93 -6.92 1.57
C VAL A 23 -10.04 -6.95 0.05
N TRP A 24 -8.96 -6.60 -0.62
CA TRP A 24 -8.84 -6.65 -2.06
C TRP A 24 -8.29 -8.02 -2.49
N LEU A 25 -9.03 -8.73 -3.33
CA LEU A 25 -8.80 -10.14 -3.61
C LEU A 25 -8.86 -10.43 -5.11
N HIS A 26 -8.10 -11.43 -5.53
CA HIS A 26 -8.23 -12.09 -6.83
C HIS A 26 -8.48 -13.58 -6.64
N ASP A 27 -9.03 -14.20 -7.65
CA ASP A 27 -9.15 -15.65 -7.70
C ASP A 27 -7.80 -16.32 -7.90
N VAL A 28 -7.53 -17.39 -7.14
CA VAL A 28 -6.25 -18.12 -7.18
C VAL A 28 -5.97 -18.71 -8.58
N GLY A 29 -7.03 -19.10 -9.29
CA GLY A 29 -6.94 -19.62 -10.66
C GLY A 29 -6.81 -18.54 -11.73
N PHE A 30 -6.98 -17.28 -11.38
CA PHE A 30 -7.12 -16.17 -12.34
C PHE A 30 -8.19 -16.43 -13.41
N GLU A 31 -9.32 -17.00 -13.00
CA GLU A 31 -10.46 -17.29 -13.86
C GLU A 31 -11.60 -16.29 -13.66
N ASP A 32 -11.76 -15.80 -12.41
CA ASP A 32 -12.80 -14.86 -12.02
C ASP A 32 -12.26 -13.44 -11.80
N PRO A 33 -13.13 -12.41 -11.96
CA PRO A 33 -12.73 -11.01 -11.72
C PRO A 33 -12.29 -10.74 -10.29
N ASN A 34 -11.32 -9.82 -10.13
CA ASN A 34 -10.94 -9.27 -8.84
C ASN A 34 -12.15 -8.64 -8.13
N PHE A 35 -12.17 -8.64 -6.80
CA PHE A 35 -13.26 -8.07 -6.03
C PHE A 35 -12.80 -7.47 -4.69
N LEU A 36 -13.54 -6.49 -4.22
CA LEU A 36 -13.40 -5.95 -2.86
C LEU A 36 -14.37 -6.71 -1.95
N ALA A 37 -13.85 -7.39 -0.94
CA ALA A 37 -14.65 -8.02 0.12
C ALA A 37 -14.80 -7.07 1.30
N VAL A 38 -15.99 -7.08 1.91
CA VAL A 38 -16.30 -6.40 3.17
C VAL A 38 -16.51 -7.46 4.23
N ILE A 39 -15.72 -7.43 5.29
CA ILE A 39 -15.77 -8.40 6.38
C ILE A 39 -16.14 -7.70 7.68
N ASN A 40 -16.99 -8.31 8.47
CA ASN A 40 -17.30 -7.84 9.80
C ASN A 40 -16.09 -8.05 10.72
N ALA A 41 -15.44 -6.95 11.13
CA ALA A 41 -14.28 -6.96 12.03
C ALA A 41 -14.65 -6.54 13.47
N ASP A 42 -15.92 -6.36 13.78
CA ASP A 42 -16.39 -6.03 15.13
C ASP A 42 -16.30 -7.27 16.04
N SER A 43 -15.30 -7.29 16.91
CA SER A 43 -15.04 -8.40 17.84
C SER A 43 -16.16 -8.64 18.86
N GLU A 44 -17.06 -7.68 19.04
CA GLU A 44 -18.24 -7.80 19.90
C GLU A 44 -19.47 -8.35 19.14
N SER A 45 -19.36 -8.48 17.83
CA SER A 45 -20.45 -8.98 16.97
C SER A 45 -20.51 -10.51 17.00
N GLU A 46 -21.72 -11.07 17.06
CA GLU A 46 -21.95 -12.51 16.89
C GLU A 46 -21.51 -13.01 15.51
N ASN A 47 -21.46 -12.10 14.53
CA ASN A 47 -21.07 -12.37 13.14
C ASN A 47 -19.62 -11.92 12.85
N TYR A 48 -18.77 -11.85 13.87
CA TYR A 48 -17.35 -11.51 13.69
C TYR A 48 -16.68 -12.45 12.68
N GLY A 49 -15.97 -11.86 11.71
CA GLY A 49 -15.26 -12.59 10.65
C GLY A 49 -16.14 -13.00 9.47
N GLU A 50 -17.45 -12.76 9.51
CA GLU A 50 -18.33 -13.09 8.38
C GLU A 50 -18.20 -12.09 7.23
N LEU A 51 -18.39 -12.61 6.02
CA LEU A 51 -18.46 -11.82 4.79
C LEU A 51 -19.77 -11.03 4.77
N VAL A 52 -19.67 -9.71 4.68
CA VAL A 52 -20.82 -8.79 4.62
C VAL A 52 -21.26 -8.52 3.19
N ASP A 53 -20.28 -8.25 2.30
CA ASP A 53 -20.53 -7.94 0.89
C ASP A 53 -19.31 -8.20 0.03
N THR A 54 -19.52 -8.31 -1.28
CA THR A 54 -18.45 -8.37 -2.30
C THR A 54 -18.77 -7.45 -3.46
N VAL A 55 -17.79 -6.69 -3.91
CA VAL A 55 -17.94 -5.77 -5.03
C VAL A 55 -16.90 -6.10 -6.11
N PRO A 56 -17.27 -6.88 -7.12
CA PRO A 56 -16.36 -7.25 -8.20
C PRO A 56 -16.05 -6.07 -9.12
N VAL A 57 -14.89 -6.15 -9.79
CA VAL A 57 -14.62 -5.36 -10.99
C VAL A 57 -15.29 -6.03 -12.19
N PHE A 58 -15.62 -5.24 -13.20
CA PHE A 58 -16.30 -5.78 -14.38
C PHE A 58 -15.28 -6.51 -15.28
N ASP A 59 -15.54 -7.78 -15.54
CA ASP A 59 -14.91 -8.62 -16.58
C ASP A 59 -13.38 -8.61 -16.70
N THR A 60 -12.66 -8.12 -15.67
CA THR A 60 -11.21 -8.04 -15.72
C THR A 60 -10.60 -9.01 -14.72
N VAL A 61 -10.03 -10.07 -15.24
CA VAL A 61 -9.19 -11.00 -14.49
C VAL A 61 -7.79 -10.42 -14.36
N GLY A 62 -7.24 -10.41 -13.17
CA GLY A 62 -5.92 -9.84 -12.94
C GLY A 62 -5.38 -10.09 -11.55
N MET A 63 -4.25 -9.48 -11.23
CA MET A 63 -3.58 -9.61 -9.94
C MET A 63 -3.99 -8.48 -9.00
N ALA A 64 -4.96 -8.73 -8.12
CA ALA A 64 -5.22 -7.85 -6.98
C ALA A 64 -4.00 -7.84 -6.07
N HIS A 65 -3.49 -6.64 -5.73
CA HIS A 65 -2.22 -6.57 -5.02
C HIS A 65 -2.24 -5.61 -3.84
N HIS A 66 -2.51 -4.34 -4.02
CA HIS A 66 -2.47 -3.34 -2.95
C HIS A 66 -3.73 -2.49 -2.82
N THR A 67 -4.01 -2.09 -1.57
CA THR A 67 -4.91 -1.02 -1.17
C THR A 67 -4.20 -0.15 -0.13
N PRO A 68 -4.68 1.07 0.19
CA PRO A 68 -4.27 1.79 1.39
C PRO A 68 -4.52 0.93 2.64
N ILE A 69 -3.61 0.98 3.61
CA ILE A 69 -3.74 0.21 4.87
C ILE A 69 -4.88 0.76 5.73
N PHE A 70 -5.06 2.06 5.72
CA PHE A 70 -6.14 2.74 6.40
C PHE A 70 -7.05 3.39 5.37
N LEU A 71 -8.35 3.38 5.65
CA LEU A 71 -9.32 4.09 4.82
C LEU A 71 -8.95 5.57 4.77
N PRO A 72 -8.73 6.14 3.58
CA PRO A 72 -8.50 7.57 3.42
C PRO A 72 -9.65 8.42 3.98
N SER A 73 -9.37 9.64 4.39
CA SER A 73 -10.37 10.57 4.95
C SER A 73 -11.49 10.90 3.96
N SER A 74 -11.19 10.78 2.67
CA SER A 74 -12.15 10.91 1.57
C SER A 74 -13.21 9.81 1.53
N GLY A 75 -13.00 8.68 2.23
CA GLY A 75 -13.85 7.49 2.13
C GLY A 75 -13.69 6.75 0.80
N LEU A 76 -12.61 6.98 0.07
CA LEU A 76 -12.31 6.31 -1.19
C LEU A 76 -11.23 5.25 -1.00
N ILE A 77 -11.49 4.02 -1.41
CA ILE A 77 -10.49 2.95 -1.44
C ILE A 77 -9.91 2.88 -2.84
N TYR A 78 -8.59 2.94 -2.92
CA TYR A 78 -7.83 2.74 -4.15
C TYR A 78 -7.26 1.34 -4.15
N ALA A 79 -7.55 0.56 -5.18
CA ALA A 79 -7.11 -0.82 -5.32
C ALA A 79 -6.42 -1.01 -6.67
N ASN A 80 -5.28 -1.67 -6.69
CA ASN A 80 -4.59 -1.92 -7.95
C ASN A 80 -4.78 -3.34 -8.46
N ASP A 81 -4.79 -3.45 -9.76
CA ASP A 81 -4.54 -4.67 -10.50
C ASP A 81 -3.17 -4.53 -11.16
N PHE A 82 -2.21 -5.29 -10.67
CA PHE A 82 -0.85 -5.17 -11.15
C PHE A 82 -0.69 -5.69 -12.58
N HIS A 83 -1.27 -6.86 -12.90
CA HIS A 83 -1.16 -7.45 -14.25
C HIS A 83 -1.71 -6.53 -15.35
N ASN A 84 -2.85 -5.91 -15.10
CA ASN A 84 -3.53 -5.05 -16.08
C ASN A 84 -3.14 -3.58 -15.96
N SER A 85 -2.23 -3.24 -15.01
CA SER A 85 -1.84 -1.85 -14.78
C SER A 85 -3.04 -0.93 -14.51
N HIS A 86 -4.01 -1.38 -13.69
CA HIS A 86 -5.23 -0.65 -13.39
C HIS A 86 -5.30 -0.20 -11.93
N THR A 87 -5.97 0.94 -11.73
CA THR A 87 -6.44 1.42 -10.43
C THR A 87 -7.96 1.43 -10.43
N TYR A 88 -8.56 0.87 -9.40
CA TYR A 88 -9.98 0.91 -9.11
C TYR A 88 -10.25 1.81 -7.91
N ILE A 89 -11.32 2.59 -7.96
CA ILE A 89 -11.74 3.49 -6.89
C ILE A 89 -13.11 3.06 -6.40
N TYR A 90 -13.20 2.70 -5.13
CA TYR A 90 -14.45 2.35 -4.48
C TYR A 90 -14.87 3.46 -3.52
N GLU A 91 -16.15 3.83 -3.58
CA GLU A 91 -16.77 4.75 -2.64
C GLU A 91 -17.36 3.98 -1.46
N THR A 92 -17.07 4.43 -0.23
CA THR A 92 -17.58 3.82 1.01
C THR A 92 -18.66 4.69 1.70
N ASN A 93 -19.41 5.48 0.94
CA ASN A 93 -20.55 6.27 1.46
C ASN A 93 -21.54 5.42 2.26
N ASN A 94 -21.75 4.18 1.85
CA ASN A 94 -22.32 3.12 2.66
C ASN A 94 -21.22 2.10 2.96
N PRO A 95 -20.66 2.08 4.20
CA PRO A 95 -19.54 1.20 4.53
C PRO A 95 -19.83 -0.30 4.34
N LEU A 96 -21.07 -0.72 4.53
CA LEU A 96 -21.49 -2.11 4.36
C LEU A 96 -21.68 -2.50 2.89
N LYS A 97 -21.81 -1.53 1.99
CA LYS A 97 -22.06 -1.72 0.56
C LYS A 97 -21.29 -0.71 -0.25
N PRO A 98 -19.95 -0.81 -0.29
CA PRO A 98 -19.13 0.05 -1.13
C PRO A 98 -19.51 -0.13 -2.60
N LYS A 99 -19.16 0.84 -3.43
CA LYS A 99 -19.44 0.80 -4.86
C LYS A 99 -18.18 1.10 -5.65
N LEU A 100 -17.92 0.30 -6.67
CA LEU A 100 -16.94 0.66 -7.68
C LEU A 100 -17.44 1.93 -8.41
N SER A 101 -16.74 3.03 -8.21
CA SER A 101 -17.15 4.33 -8.77
C SER A 101 -16.38 4.67 -10.03
N LYS A 102 -15.11 4.27 -10.09
CA LYS A 102 -14.22 4.60 -11.20
C LYS A 102 -13.09 3.59 -11.34
N SER A 103 -12.56 3.50 -12.55
CA SER A 103 -11.29 2.82 -12.82
C SER A 103 -10.50 3.55 -13.89
N PHE A 104 -9.20 3.41 -13.86
CA PHE A 104 -8.32 3.91 -14.91
C PHE A 104 -7.07 3.04 -15.02
N GLY A 105 -6.50 2.95 -16.21
CA GLY A 105 -5.24 2.27 -16.48
C GLY A 105 -4.03 3.20 -16.29
N LYS A 106 -3.21 3.29 -17.31
CA LYS A 106 -2.05 4.20 -17.32
C LYS A 106 -2.44 5.65 -17.01
N ILE A 107 -1.60 6.31 -16.23
CA ILE A 107 -1.70 7.75 -16.01
C ILE A 107 -0.52 8.42 -16.74
N LYS A 108 -0.80 9.15 -17.83
CA LYS A 108 0.25 9.63 -18.75
C LYS A 108 1.08 8.44 -19.26
N GLU A 109 2.39 8.46 -19.03
CA GLU A 109 3.31 7.39 -19.41
C GLU A 109 3.53 6.37 -18.30
N TYR A 110 3.01 6.60 -17.06
CA TYR A 110 3.21 5.73 -15.93
C TYR A 110 2.27 4.53 -15.95
N SER A 111 2.83 3.37 -15.64
CA SER A 111 2.17 2.08 -15.63
C SER A 111 2.50 1.31 -14.36
N PHE A 112 1.66 0.33 -14.06
CA PHE A 112 1.80 -0.56 -12.92
C PHE A 112 1.82 0.22 -11.59
N PRO A 113 0.66 0.84 -11.22
CA PRO A 113 0.49 1.48 -9.92
C PRO A 113 0.65 0.44 -8.82
N HIS A 114 1.28 0.85 -7.69
CA HIS A 114 1.51 -0.07 -6.60
C HIS A 114 0.89 0.41 -5.29
N SER A 115 1.47 1.36 -4.59
CA SER A 115 0.97 1.84 -3.30
C SER A 115 0.32 3.21 -3.41
N TYR A 116 -0.66 3.49 -2.55
CA TYR A 116 -1.40 4.74 -2.51
C TYR A 116 -1.37 5.35 -1.12
N SER A 117 -1.29 6.68 -1.06
CA SER A 117 -1.43 7.43 0.18
C SER A 117 -2.15 8.76 -0.06
N GLU A 118 -3.00 9.15 0.88
CA GLU A 118 -3.65 10.46 0.84
C GLU A 118 -2.70 11.54 1.38
N LEU A 119 -2.45 12.55 0.57
CA LEU A 119 -1.67 13.72 0.95
C LEU A 119 -2.48 14.65 1.88
N PRO A 120 -1.83 15.53 2.67
CA PRO A 120 -2.53 16.48 3.53
C PRO A 120 -3.47 17.45 2.79
N ASN A 121 -3.31 17.60 1.47
CA ASN A 121 -4.19 18.42 0.63
C ASN A 121 -5.40 17.64 0.08
N GLY A 122 -5.56 16.37 0.46
CA GLY A 122 -6.63 15.48 0.00
C GLY A 122 -6.39 14.82 -1.36
N ASN A 123 -5.30 15.15 -2.06
CA ASN A 123 -4.91 14.44 -3.27
C ASN A 123 -4.29 13.09 -2.93
N ILE A 124 -4.18 12.24 -3.92
CA ILE A 124 -3.57 10.91 -3.79
C ILE A 124 -2.20 10.92 -4.45
N ILE A 125 -1.22 10.41 -3.73
CA ILE A 125 0.09 10.09 -4.26
C ILE A 125 0.22 8.57 -4.39
N SER A 126 0.73 8.12 -5.51
CA SER A 126 0.92 6.70 -5.78
C SER A 126 2.30 6.43 -6.36
N THR A 127 2.85 5.27 -6.04
CA THR A 127 4.05 4.74 -6.69
C THR A 127 3.66 4.02 -7.97
N PHE A 128 4.47 4.18 -9.00
CA PHE A 128 4.34 3.50 -10.28
C PHE A 128 5.65 2.80 -10.63
N GLN A 129 5.55 1.57 -11.08
CA GLN A 129 6.73 0.73 -11.34
C GLN A 129 7.49 1.12 -12.60
N THR A 130 6.81 1.66 -13.61
CA THR A 130 7.45 2.01 -14.89
C THR A 130 6.88 3.29 -15.49
N LYS A 131 7.68 3.93 -16.35
CA LYS A 131 7.29 5.07 -17.18
C LYS A 131 7.63 4.78 -18.65
N GLY A 132 6.62 4.52 -19.48
CA GLY A 132 6.79 4.27 -20.91
C GLY A 132 7.03 2.83 -21.32
N GLY A 133 7.53 1.98 -20.43
CA GLY A 133 7.76 0.56 -20.70
C GLY A 133 8.42 -0.19 -19.57
N ILE A 134 8.47 -1.50 -19.69
CA ILE A 134 8.98 -2.40 -18.64
C ILE A 134 10.47 -2.22 -18.34
N ASN A 135 11.26 -1.71 -19.28
CA ASN A 135 12.69 -1.45 -19.10
C ASN A 135 12.97 0.04 -18.81
N THR A 136 12.17 0.65 -17.97
CA THR A 136 12.33 2.07 -17.60
C THR A 136 12.19 2.25 -16.09
N VAL A 137 12.60 3.39 -15.60
CA VAL A 137 12.37 3.80 -14.21
C VAL A 137 10.87 3.94 -13.92
N GLY A 138 10.52 3.79 -12.67
CA GLY A 138 9.20 4.17 -12.16
C GLY A 138 9.14 5.61 -11.71
N GLY A 139 8.21 5.91 -10.82
CA GLY A 139 8.10 7.24 -10.24
C GLY A 139 6.93 7.41 -9.30
N LEU A 140 6.74 8.65 -8.88
CA LEU A 140 5.58 9.10 -8.12
C LEU A 140 4.60 9.85 -9.01
N VAL A 141 3.32 9.59 -8.84
CA VAL A 141 2.25 10.33 -9.53
C VAL A 141 1.25 10.84 -8.48
N GLU A 142 1.00 12.15 -8.50
CA GLU A 142 -0.09 12.77 -7.75
C GLU A 142 -1.30 12.94 -8.65
N PHE A 143 -2.45 12.53 -8.15
CA PHE A 143 -3.74 12.71 -8.81
C PHE A 143 -4.83 13.13 -7.82
N SER A 144 -5.88 13.76 -8.33
CA SER A 144 -7.04 14.12 -7.52
C SER A 144 -7.81 12.87 -7.07
N PRO A 145 -8.65 12.94 -6.04
CA PRO A 145 -9.40 11.78 -5.54
C PRO A 145 -10.22 11.07 -6.63
N ASP A 146 -10.62 11.78 -7.67
CA ASP A 146 -11.34 11.21 -8.82
C ASP A 146 -10.42 10.65 -9.92
N GLY A 147 -9.11 10.54 -9.69
CA GLY A 147 -8.15 9.93 -10.62
C GLY A 147 -7.61 10.85 -11.71
N ARG A 148 -7.83 12.18 -11.63
CA ARG A 148 -7.26 13.13 -12.60
C ARG A 148 -5.80 13.43 -12.28
N TYR A 149 -4.91 13.21 -13.24
CA TYR A 149 -3.48 13.53 -13.12
C TYR A 149 -3.24 15.00 -12.75
N LEU A 150 -2.32 15.22 -11.83
CA LEU A 150 -1.88 16.55 -11.40
C LEU A 150 -0.40 16.80 -11.70
N ARG A 151 0.48 15.95 -11.21
CA ARG A 151 1.93 16.02 -11.43
C ARG A 151 2.61 14.68 -11.16
N SER A 152 3.87 14.57 -11.51
CA SER A 152 4.68 13.36 -11.30
C SER A 152 6.16 13.70 -11.18
N SER A 153 6.94 12.74 -10.71
CA SER A 153 8.39 12.79 -10.67
C SER A 153 8.97 11.40 -10.89
N ASP A 154 10.03 11.31 -11.68
CA ASP A 154 10.69 10.05 -12.03
C ASP A 154 11.68 9.62 -10.94
N ALA A 155 11.81 8.31 -10.76
CA ALA A 155 12.72 7.70 -9.81
C ALA A 155 14.07 7.41 -10.49
N GLU A 156 14.86 8.44 -10.75
CA GLU A 156 16.16 8.32 -11.43
C GLU A 156 17.31 8.50 -10.45
N ILE A 157 18.44 7.85 -10.75
CA ILE A 157 19.73 8.18 -10.16
C ILE A 157 20.58 8.81 -11.28
N GLU A 158 20.99 10.04 -11.09
CA GLU A 158 21.80 10.76 -12.08
C GLU A 158 23.12 10.01 -12.34
N GLY A 159 23.36 9.68 -13.61
CA GLY A 159 24.58 8.99 -14.04
C GLY A 159 24.59 7.48 -13.84
N GLU A 160 23.52 6.87 -13.36
CA GLU A 160 23.40 5.42 -13.21
C GLU A 160 22.33 4.84 -14.14
N SER A 161 22.56 3.63 -14.63
CA SER A 161 21.61 2.89 -15.49
C SER A 161 20.75 1.92 -14.66
N ILE A 162 20.45 2.26 -13.41
CA ILE A 162 19.65 1.44 -12.52
C ILE A 162 18.18 1.86 -12.65
N PHE A 163 17.32 0.89 -12.91
CA PHE A 163 15.88 1.13 -12.93
C PHE A 163 15.32 1.08 -11.52
N LEU A 164 15.13 2.25 -10.89
CA LEU A 164 14.42 2.34 -9.64
C LEU A 164 12.91 2.24 -9.89
N ARG A 165 12.28 1.37 -9.12
CA ARG A 165 10.85 1.06 -9.19
C ARG A 165 10.22 1.27 -7.83
N PRO A 166 9.72 2.49 -7.55
CA PRO A 166 9.07 2.80 -6.29
C PRO A 166 7.96 1.80 -5.99
N TYR A 167 8.01 1.21 -4.80
CA TYR A 167 7.13 0.15 -4.33
C TYR A 167 6.26 0.65 -3.19
N GLY A 168 6.74 0.58 -1.95
CA GLY A 168 6.05 1.12 -0.79
C GLY A 168 6.16 2.64 -0.69
N ILE A 169 5.21 3.26 0.02
CA ILE A 169 5.17 4.71 0.24
C ILE A 169 4.87 5.02 1.70
N VAL A 170 5.66 5.91 2.30
CA VAL A 170 5.43 6.43 3.65
C VAL A 170 5.44 7.95 3.61
N LEU A 171 4.35 8.55 4.08
CA LEU A 171 4.28 10.00 4.24
C LEU A 171 4.82 10.41 5.62
N VAL A 172 5.63 11.47 5.65
CA VAL A 172 6.15 12.12 6.87
C VAL A 172 5.76 13.60 6.83
N PRO A 173 4.48 13.94 7.08
CA PRO A 173 3.96 15.28 6.91
C PRO A 173 4.68 16.33 7.77
N LYS A 174 5.09 15.96 8.98
CA LYS A 174 5.81 16.83 9.92
C LYS A 174 7.09 17.39 9.31
N LEU A 175 7.78 16.60 8.48
CA LEU A 175 9.03 16.98 7.83
C LEU A 175 8.87 17.33 6.35
N ASN A 176 7.66 17.33 5.82
CA ASN A 176 7.38 17.52 4.39
C ASN A 176 8.13 16.50 3.50
N ARG A 177 8.10 15.21 3.89
CA ARG A 177 8.82 14.15 3.17
C ARG A 177 7.88 13.04 2.72
N ILE A 178 8.19 12.47 1.56
CA ILE A 178 7.70 11.17 1.11
C ILE A 178 8.90 10.24 1.06
N ILE A 179 8.72 9.01 1.54
CA ILE A 179 9.73 7.97 1.43
C ILE A 179 9.18 6.87 0.56
N THR A 180 9.97 6.42 -0.42
CA THR A 180 9.65 5.24 -1.20
C THR A 180 10.70 4.17 -0.99
N THR A 181 10.24 2.95 -0.83
CA THR A 181 11.05 1.76 -1.00
C THR A 181 11.08 1.36 -2.48
N ASN A 182 11.95 0.47 -2.87
CA ASN A 182 12.06 0.04 -4.25
C ASN A 182 12.10 -1.49 -4.33
N TYR A 183 11.21 -2.05 -5.12
CA TYR A 183 11.18 -3.45 -5.48
C TYR A 183 10.67 -3.62 -6.89
N ASP A 184 11.40 -4.37 -7.71
CA ASP A 184 11.00 -4.63 -9.09
C ASP A 184 10.03 -5.81 -9.17
N MET A 185 8.75 -5.52 -9.28
CA MET A 185 7.69 -6.53 -9.45
C MET A 185 7.77 -7.29 -10.77
N HIS A 186 8.57 -6.83 -11.72
CA HIS A 186 8.86 -7.56 -12.97
C HIS A 186 10.05 -8.50 -12.84
N GLU A 187 10.70 -8.51 -11.66
CA GLU A 187 11.83 -9.39 -11.30
C GLU A 187 13.01 -9.33 -12.28
N THR A 188 13.21 -8.16 -12.91
CA THR A 188 14.33 -7.96 -13.83
C THR A 188 15.63 -7.64 -13.11
N ASP A 189 15.55 -7.06 -11.90
CA ASP A 189 16.73 -6.72 -11.09
C ASP A 189 16.37 -6.62 -9.59
N ASN A 190 17.37 -6.75 -8.72
CA ASN A 190 17.24 -6.54 -7.29
C ASN A 190 17.51 -5.08 -6.95
N SER A 191 16.67 -4.51 -6.12
CA SER A 191 16.85 -3.16 -5.60
C SER A 191 17.52 -3.16 -4.22
N PHE A 192 18.35 -2.13 -3.99
CA PHE A 192 19.05 -1.91 -2.72
C PHE A 192 18.85 -0.48 -2.21
N HIS A 193 17.85 0.23 -2.73
CA HIS A 193 17.74 1.66 -2.51
C HIS A 193 16.36 2.05 -1.95
N ILE A 194 16.36 3.11 -1.17
CA ILE A 194 15.17 3.88 -0.84
C ILE A 194 15.34 5.30 -1.36
N GLN A 195 14.24 5.98 -1.58
CA GLN A 195 14.25 7.38 -2.04
C GLN A 195 13.48 8.27 -1.07
N ILE A 196 13.97 9.50 -0.95
CA ILE A 196 13.37 10.56 -0.14
C ILE A 196 13.00 11.71 -1.07
N TRP A 197 11.75 12.16 -0.97
CA TRP A 197 11.19 13.19 -1.82
C TRP A 197 10.67 14.36 -0.97
N ASP A 198 10.71 15.54 -1.53
CA ASP A 198 9.94 16.68 -0.99
C ASP A 198 8.46 16.48 -1.32
N MET A 199 7.60 16.47 -0.31
CA MET A 199 6.17 16.22 -0.49
C MET A 199 5.46 17.33 -1.26
N LYS A 200 5.90 18.59 -1.12
CA LYS A 200 5.26 19.72 -1.78
C LYS A 200 5.66 19.87 -3.23
N THR A 201 6.91 19.57 -3.58
CA THR A 201 7.43 19.75 -4.94
C THR A 201 7.48 18.47 -5.74
N LEU A 202 7.50 17.30 -5.08
CA LEU A 202 7.85 15.98 -5.60
C LEU A 202 9.31 15.90 -6.10
N GLU A 203 10.16 16.83 -5.72
CA GLU A 203 11.58 16.76 -6.01
C GLU A 203 12.20 15.57 -5.26
N GLN A 204 12.97 14.75 -5.97
CA GLN A 204 13.75 13.68 -5.38
C GLN A 204 14.97 14.30 -4.68
N LEU A 205 15.02 14.20 -3.35
CA LEU A 205 16.06 14.80 -2.53
C LEU A 205 17.25 13.88 -2.33
N HIS A 206 16.97 12.59 -2.10
CA HIS A 206 18.01 11.60 -1.84
C HIS A 206 17.63 10.23 -2.42
N THR A 207 18.62 9.52 -2.92
CA THR A 207 18.60 8.09 -3.14
C THR A 207 19.67 7.46 -2.26
N ILE A 208 19.28 6.56 -1.37
CA ILE A 208 20.16 6.00 -0.36
C ILE A 208 20.21 4.49 -0.52
N LYS A 209 21.43 3.98 -0.70
CA LYS A 209 21.68 2.54 -0.72
C LYS A 209 21.64 1.98 0.70
N LEU A 210 21.05 0.80 0.88
CA LEU A 210 21.03 0.11 2.16
C LEU A 210 22.45 -0.20 2.67
N PRO A 211 22.71 -0.04 3.96
CA PRO A 211 23.97 -0.48 4.56
C PRO A 211 24.01 -2.02 4.61
N LYS A 212 25.22 -2.54 4.76
CA LYS A 212 25.41 -3.96 5.01
C LYS A 212 24.86 -4.34 6.38
N ASN A 213 24.32 -5.55 6.45
CA ASN A 213 23.92 -6.20 7.71
C ASN A 213 25.16 -6.74 8.49
N GLU A 214 24.92 -7.48 9.59
CA GLU A 214 25.98 -8.03 10.43
C GLU A 214 26.90 -9.02 9.68
N ASP A 215 26.35 -9.75 8.70
CA ASP A 215 27.10 -10.69 7.86
C ASP A 215 27.82 -10.03 6.69
N MET A 216 27.91 -8.70 6.69
CA MET A 216 28.51 -7.89 5.62
C MET A 216 27.79 -8.02 4.27
N ILE A 217 26.55 -8.47 4.26
CA ILE A 217 25.66 -8.58 3.11
C ILE A 217 24.76 -7.33 3.06
N ILE A 218 24.35 -6.90 1.88
CA ILE A 218 23.29 -5.91 1.70
C ILE A 218 21.99 -6.67 1.45
N ASP A 219 21.04 -6.49 2.36
CA ASP A 219 19.69 -7.02 2.15
C ASP A 219 19.04 -6.35 0.95
N GLN A 220 18.31 -7.12 0.17
CA GLN A 220 17.77 -6.68 -1.10
C GLN A 220 16.26 -6.47 -1.03
N ASN A 221 15.77 -5.64 -1.95
CA ASN A 221 14.37 -5.37 -2.17
C ASN A 221 13.69 -4.78 -0.92
N PRO A 222 14.03 -3.52 -0.54
CA PRO A 222 13.30 -2.81 0.51
C PRO A 222 11.82 -2.74 0.12
N PHE A 223 10.99 -3.24 1.01
CA PHE A 223 9.62 -3.63 0.71
C PHE A 223 8.62 -2.57 1.18
N GLU A 224 8.28 -2.55 2.45
CA GLU A 224 7.29 -1.62 2.99
C GLU A 224 7.80 -0.97 4.27
N GLY A 225 7.36 0.25 4.51
CA GLY A 225 7.75 1.01 5.69
C GLY A 225 6.58 1.42 6.58
N ARG A 226 6.90 1.71 7.82
CA ARG A 226 5.96 2.24 8.82
C ARG A 226 6.56 3.44 9.52
N LEU A 227 5.81 4.54 9.54
CA LEU A 227 6.15 5.70 10.34
C LEU A 227 5.95 5.37 11.83
N LEU A 228 6.96 5.62 12.64
CA LEU A 228 6.89 5.42 14.08
C LEU A 228 6.08 6.55 14.75
N SER A 229 5.75 6.35 16.02
CA SER A 229 4.94 7.30 16.79
C SER A 229 5.59 8.66 17.07
N ASP A 230 6.91 8.79 16.84
CA ASP A 230 7.61 10.07 16.88
C ASP A 230 7.27 10.96 15.68
N GLY A 231 6.69 10.38 14.62
CA GLY A 231 6.33 11.06 13.39
C GLY A 231 7.52 11.46 12.50
N GLU A 232 8.70 10.88 12.73
CA GLU A 232 9.94 11.22 12.05
C GLU A 232 10.78 10.00 11.65
N THR A 233 10.70 8.91 12.42
CA THR A 233 11.45 7.68 12.17
C THR A 233 10.62 6.68 11.39
N ILE A 234 11.23 6.01 10.42
CA ILE A 234 10.58 4.95 9.64
C ILE A 234 11.26 3.63 9.94
N LEU A 235 10.47 2.65 10.28
CA LEU A 235 10.85 1.24 10.32
C LEU A 235 10.47 0.61 8.99
N PHE A 236 11.38 -0.04 8.30
CA PHE A 236 11.09 -0.76 7.06
C PHE A 236 11.88 -2.06 6.99
N GLN A 237 11.35 -2.97 6.22
CA GLN A 237 11.99 -4.25 5.98
C GLN A 237 12.34 -4.45 4.52
N THR A 238 13.16 -5.46 4.28
CA THR A 238 13.48 -5.96 2.95
C THR A 238 12.76 -7.28 2.69
N PHE A 239 12.58 -7.61 1.44
CA PHE A 239 12.04 -8.91 1.03
C PHE A 239 12.89 -10.07 1.57
N SER A 240 14.21 -9.88 1.63
CA SER A 240 15.16 -10.81 2.23
C SER A 240 15.23 -10.78 3.77
N CYS A 241 14.19 -10.27 4.44
CA CYS A 241 14.04 -10.31 5.91
C CYS A 241 14.97 -9.41 6.74
N GLY A 242 15.68 -8.48 6.14
CA GLY A 242 16.40 -7.44 6.87
C GLY A 242 15.47 -6.34 7.38
N LEU A 243 15.60 -5.95 8.63
CA LEU A 243 14.87 -4.84 9.26
C LEU A 243 15.79 -3.66 9.43
N TYR A 244 15.33 -2.49 9.00
CA TYR A 244 16.09 -1.25 9.00
C TYR A 244 15.30 -0.09 9.60
N MET A 245 16.04 0.88 10.10
CA MET A 245 15.50 2.15 10.59
C MET A 245 16.05 3.31 9.78
N LEU A 246 15.18 4.18 9.32
CA LEU A 246 15.53 5.43 8.64
C LEU A 246 15.12 6.60 9.53
N ASN A 247 16.06 7.48 9.82
CA ASN A 247 15.86 8.69 10.61
C ASN A 247 16.63 9.89 10.05
N SER A 248 16.57 11.02 10.75
CA SER A 248 17.26 12.26 10.35
C SER A 248 16.85 12.76 8.97
N LEU A 249 15.55 12.63 8.64
CA LEU A 249 14.98 12.96 7.33
C LEU A 249 15.02 14.47 6.99
N ASP A 250 15.27 15.31 7.97
CA ASP A 250 15.44 16.76 7.86
C ASP A 250 16.90 17.19 7.60
N GLN A 251 17.84 16.25 7.75
CA GLN A 251 19.26 16.51 7.57
C GLN A 251 19.71 16.36 6.11
N ASN A 252 20.84 16.97 5.78
CA ASN A 252 21.45 16.82 4.45
C ASN A 252 21.84 15.37 4.13
N MET A 253 22.02 14.54 5.15
CA MET A 253 22.32 13.12 5.02
C MET A 253 21.43 12.33 5.99
N PRO A 254 20.26 11.88 5.55
CA PRO A 254 19.43 10.97 6.31
C PRO A 254 20.17 9.66 6.61
N LYS A 255 19.85 9.05 7.75
CA LYS A 255 20.58 7.90 8.25
C LYS A 255 19.75 6.64 8.19
N ILE A 256 20.25 5.61 7.51
CA ILE A 256 19.74 4.24 7.56
C ILE A 256 20.62 3.44 8.53
N SER A 257 19.98 2.71 9.43
CA SER A 257 20.64 1.79 10.36
C SER A 257 20.03 0.41 10.23
N TYR A 258 20.87 -0.61 10.12
CA TYR A 258 20.47 -1.99 10.26
C TYR A 258 19.98 -2.23 11.70
N VAL A 259 18.91 -2.98 11.87
CA VAL A 259 18.31 -3.31 13.17
C VAL A 259 18.43 -4.80 13.45
N HIS A 260 17.97 -5.64 12.53
CA HIS A 260 17.91 -7.09 12.72
C HIS A 260 17.72 -7.80 11.38
N HIS A 261 18.10 -9.07 11.32
CA HIS A 261 17.72 -9.96 10.24
C HIS A 261 16.92 -11.12 10.84
N PHE A 262 15.69 -11.28 10.39
CA PHE A 262 14.89 -12.42 10.82
C PHE A 262 15.41 -13.68 10.13
N ALA A 263 15.45 -14.77 10.89
CA ALA A 263 16.07 -16.01 10.45
C ALA A 263 15.59 -16.50 9.07
N GLU A 264 16.40 -17.33 8.47
CA GLU A 264 16.31 -17.95 7.15
C GLU A 264 14.89 -18.17 6.61
N GLY A 265 14.30 -17.14 6.09
CA GLY A 265 13.06 -17.18 5.32
C GLY A 265 13.29 -16.46 4.00
N PRO A 266 12.78 -16.97 2.89
CA PRO A 266 12.91 -16.30 1.61
C PRO A 266 12.05 -15.05 1.50
N PHE A 267 11.15 -14.80 2.49
CA PHE A 267 10.21 -13.70 2.42
C PHE A 267 9.74 -13.22 3.79
N CYS A 268 9.83 -11.91 4.00
CA CYS A 268 9.24 -11.24 5.16
C CYS A 268 8.19 -10.22 4.72
N SER A 269 7.02 -10.28 5.36
CA SER A 269 5.91 -9.36 5.10
C SER A 269 5.98 -8.10 5.99
N LEU A 270 4.95 -7.30 5.92
CA LEU A 270 4.85 -5.97 6.52
C LEU A 270 4.95 -5.98 8.05
N PRO A 271 5.79 -5.13 8.68
CA PRO A 271 5.76 -4.97 10.12
C PRO A 271 4.44 -4.29 10.56
N VAL A 272 3.76 -4.89 11.52
CA VAL A 272 2.52 -4.35 12.09
C VAL A 272 2.72 -4.07 13.57
N ARG A 273 2.28 -2.90 14.01
CA ARG A 273 2.34 -2.53 15.43
C ARG A 273 1.15 -3.11 16.20
N LEU A 274 1.44 -3.80 17.31
CA LEU A 274 0.44 -4.27 18.28
C LEU A 274 0.84 -3.79 19.68
N GLY A 275 0.21 -2.74 20.16
CA GLY A 275 0.56 -2.13 21.45
C GLY A 275 2.02 -1.65 21.47
N ASN A 276 2.84 -2.25 22.32
CA ASN A 276 4.27 -1.97 22.46
C ASN A 276 5.17 -2.89 21.64
N TYR A 277 4.58 -3.79 20.85
CA TYR A 277 5.30 -4.76 20.04
C TYR A 277 5.18 -4.45 18.56
N TRP A 278 6.17 -4.90 17.80
CA TRP A 278 6.11 -5.02 16.37
C TRP A 278 6.03 -6.49 16.01
N ILE A 279 5.05 -6.85 15.20
CA ILE A 279 4.86 -8.21 14.69
C ILE A 279 5.37 -8.22 13.26
N GLN A 280 6.25 -9.18 12.98
CA GLN A 280 6.80 -9.42 11.66
C GLN A 280 6.45 -10.83 11.23
N THR A 281 5.76 -10.97 10.10
CA THR A 281 5.53 -12.30 9.52
C THR A 281 6.73 -12.72 8.69
N VAL A 282 7.10 -13.99 8.81
CA VAL A 282 8.17 -14.62 8.03
C VAL A 282 7.58 -15.85 7.34
N ALA A 283 7.68 -15.89 6.03
CA ALA A 283 7.21 -17.02 5.23
C ALA A 283 8.38 -17.90 4.77
N SER A 284 8.19 -19.21 4.78
CA SER A 284 9.21 -20.17 4.32
C SER A 284 9.30 -20.23 2.79
N ASP A 285 8.21 -19.92 2.09
CA ASP A 285 8.15 -19.79 0.63
C ASP A 285 6.96 -18.90 0.22
N MET A 286 6.92 -18.48 -1.03
CA MET A 286 5.87 -17.63 -1.59
C MET A 286 4.56 -18.40 -1.88
N GLY A 287 4.54 -19.70 -1.80
CA GLY A 287 3.39 -20.54 -2.15
C GLY A 287 2.95 -21.51 -1.06
N GLY A 288 3.61 -21.55 0.09
CA GLY A 288 3.35 -22.51 1.15
C GLY A 288 2.61 -21.95 2.35
N CYS A 289 1.86 -22.81 3.04
CA CYS A 289 1.21 -22.51 4.32
C CYS A 289 2.16 -22.59 5.53
N ASN A 290 3.46 -22.62 5.33
CA ASN A 290 4.47 -22.86 6.37
C ASN A 290 5.11 -21.56 6.90
N GLY A 291 4.34 -20.49 6.97
CA GLY A 291 4.80 -19.22 7.53
C GLY A 291 4.93 -19.28 9.06
N GLY A 292 5.84 -18.45 9.59
CA GLY A 292 5.99 -18.17 11.02
C GLY A 292 5.65 -16.72 11.36
N VAL A 293 5.46 -16.44 12.63
CA VAL A 293 5.19 -15.07 13.15
C VAL A 293 6.27 -14.70 14.15
#